data_08c3076c5de082992ab25b94d2602e83
#
_entry.id   08c3076c5de082992ab25b94d2602e83
#
_cell.length_a   1.000
_cell.length_b   1.000
_cell.length_c   1.000
_cell.angle_alpha   90.00
_cell.angle_beta   90.00
_cell.angle_gamma   90.00
#
_symmetry.space_group_name_H-M   'P 1'
#
loop_
_entity.id
_entity.type
_entity.pdbx_description
1 polymer ?
#
loop_
_entity_poly.entity_id
_entity_poly.type
_entity_poly.pdbx_seq_one_letter_code
_entity_poly.pdbx_strand_id
1 'polypeptide(L)'
;MNQEEYQNNIIAIANHYGYDSQSRQLIEEMAELTVAINKLWRVERFCDRKNIMDVNGFSYPEVKEIIEEIADVEIMLSQIKYLLGCKYEVEQEKERKILRQLERIEKNE
;
A
#
# COMPACT_ATOMS: atom_id res chain seq x y z
N MET A 1 -6.10 -17.62 -4.46
CA MET A 1 -5.12 -17.75 -5.57
C MET A 1 -3.70 -17.79 -5.02
N ASN A 2 -2.81 -18.51 -5.69
CA ASN A 2 -1.40 -18.54 -5.30
C ASN A 2 -0.67 -17.33 -5.91
N GLN A 3 0.64 -17.21 -5.59
CA GLN A 3 1.42 -16.06 -6.07
C GLN A 3 1.58 -16.04 -7.59
N GLU A 4 1.72 -17.19 -8.22
CA GLU A 4 1.83 -17.27 -9.68
C GLU A 4 0.53 -16.82 -10.33
N GLU A 5 -0.60 -17.31 -9.84
CA GLU A 5 -1.92 -16.89 -10.35
C GLU A 5 -2.13 -15.39 -10.12
N TYR A 6 -1.75 -14.89 -8.96
CA TYR A 6 -1.84 -13.46 -8.67
C TYR A 6 -1.06 -12.66 -9.71
N GLN A 7 0.20 -13.03 -9.93
CA GLN A 7 1.04 -12.29 -10.87
C GLN A 7 0.50 -12.37 -12.30
N ASN A 8 0.02 -13.54 -12.72
CA ASN A 8 -0.57 -13.70 -14.05
C ASN A 8 -1.80 -12.81 -14.22
N ASN A 9 -2.62 -12.72 -13.18
CA ASN A 9 -3.81 -11.86 -13.20
C ASN A 9 -3.44 -10.38 -13.24
N ILE A 10 -2.44 -9.98 -12.48
CA ILE A 10 -1.91 -8.60 -12.51
C ILE A 10 -1.43 -8.26 -13.92
N ILE A 11 -0.66 -9.14 -14.54
CA ILE A 11 -0.15 -8.92 -15.89
C ILE A 11 -1.30 -8.79 -16.90
N ALA A 12 -2.32 -9.65 -16.80
CA ALA A 12 -3.47 -9.58 -17.70
C ALA A 12 -4.21 -8.24 -17.58
N ILE A 13 -4.45 -7.78 -16.36
CA ILE A 13 -5.13 -6.51 -16.12
C ILE A 13 -4.27 -5.35 -16.61
N ALA A 14 -3.00 -5.35 -16.25
CA ALA A 14 -2.07 -4.27 -16.63
C ALA A 14 -1.95 -4.15 -18.15
N ASN A 15 -1.84 -5.27 -18.86
CA ASN A 15 -1.74 -5.28 -20.31
C ASN A 15 -3.04 -4.81 -20.98
N HIS A 16 -4.17 -5.12 -20.35
CA HIS A 16 -5.47 -4.68 -20.91
C HIS A 16 -5.61 -3.16 -20.90
N TYR A 17 -5.26 -2.51 -19.79
CA TYR A 17 -5.47 -1.07 -19.62
C TYR A 17 -4.25 -0.23 -20.02
N GLY A 18 -3.05 -0.71 -19.75
CA GLY A 18 -1.82 -0.02 -20.10
C GLY A 18 -1.34 0.98 -19.05
N TYR A 19 -0.11 1.44 -19.22
CA TYR A 19 0.55 2.32 -18.24
C TYR A 19 -0.16 3.65 -18.05
N ASP A 20 -0.55 4.31 -19.14
CA ASP A 20 -1.16 5.64 -19.03
C ASP A 20 -2.41 5.60 -18.17
N SER A 21 -3.31 4.64 -18.43
CA SER A 21 -4.53 4.46 -17.65
C SER A 21 -4.22 4.08 -16.21
N GLN A 22 -3.34 3.10 -16.00
CA GLN A 22 -3.12 2.53 -14.68
C GLN A 22 -2.28 3.42 -13.77
N SER A 23 -1.39 4.23 -14.32
CA SER A 23 -0.66 5.20 -13.52
C SER A 23 -1.58 6.29 -12.98
N ARG A 24 -2.56 6.72 -13.78
CA ARG A 24 -3.56 7.69 -13.33
C ARG A 24 -4.48 7.09 -12.28
N GLN A 25 -4.87 5.83 -12.47
CA GLN A 25 -5.71 5.13 -11.50
C GLN A 25 -4.97 4.96 -10.17
N LEU A 26 -3.67 4.66 -10.20
CA LEU A 26 -2.87 4.58 -8.97
C LEU A 26 -2.91 5.89 -8.19
N ILE A 27 -2.78 7.02 -8.90
CA ILE A 27 -2.82 8.34 -8.25
C ILE A 27 -4.16 8.54 -7.54
N GLU A 28 -5.26 8.18 -8.19
CA GLU A 28 -6.59 8.26 -7.57
C GLU A 28 -6.72 7.37 -6.35
N GLU A 29 -6.25 6.12 -6.44
CA GLU A 29 -6.33 5.19 -5.33
C GLU A 29 -5.47 5.63 -4.14
N MET A 30 -4.29 6.20 -4.40
CA MET A 30 -3.46 6.75 -3.34
C MET A 30 -4.14 7.93 -2.64
N ALA A 31 -4.84 8.78 -3.39
CA ALA A 31 -5.59 9.88 -2.81
C ALA A 31 -6.74 9.36 -1.93
N GLU A 32 -7.45 8.35 -2.38
CA GLU A 32 -8.53 7.72 -1.62
C GLU A 32 -8.00 7.07 -0.34
N LEU A 33 -6.85 6.41 -0.41
CA LEU A 33 -6.21 5.86 0.78
C LEU A 33 -5.83 6.96 1.77
N THR A 34 -5.32 8.07 1.28
CA THR A 34 -4.99 9.23 2.12
C THR A 34 -6.23 9.73 2.86
N VAL A 35 -7.35 9.86 2.16
CA VAL A 35 -8.62 10.29 2.76
C VAL A 35 -9.08 9.30 3.83
N ALA A 36 -9.01 8.01 3.53
CA ALA A 36 -9.43 6.97 4.45
C ALA A 36 -8.60 6.97 5.74
N ILE A 37 -7.29 7.11 5.62
CA ILE A 37 -6.39 7.20 6.78
C ILE A 37 -6.71 8.44 7.61
N ASN A 38 -6.94 9.58 6.95
CA ASN A 38 -7.28 10.82 7.66
C ASN A 38 -8.63 10.73 8.38
N LYS A 39 -9.58 9.98 7.84
CA LYS A 39 -10.86 9.75 8.54
C LYS A 39 -10.64 9.02 9.85
N LEU A 40 -9.83 7.96 9.84
CA LEU A 40 -9.52 7.23 11.06
C LEU A 40 -8.77 8.14 12.06
N TRP A 41 -7.81 8.91 11.55
CA TRP A 41 -7.06 9.87 12.38
C TRP A 41 -8.00 10.83 13.09
N ARG A 42 -9.05 11.33 12.41
CA ARG A 42 -10.00 12.24 13.03
C ARG A 42 -10.83 11.59 14.13
N VAL A 43 -11.16 10.29 13.96
CA VAL A 43 -11.90 9.54 14.99
C VAL A 43 -11.02 9.27 16.21
N GLU A 44 -9.75 8.98 15.99
CA GLU A 44 -8.77 8.66 17.01
C GLU A 44 -7.85 9.84 17.35
N ARG A 45 -8.30 11.06 17.12
CA ARG A 45 -7.46 12.26 17.15
C ARG A 45 -6.73 12.53 18.47
N PHE A 46 -7.18 11.93 19.56
CA PHE A 46 -6.53 12.10 20.85
C PHE A 46 -5.67 10.91 21.24
N CYS A 47 -5.46 10.02 20.32
CA CYS A 47 -4.75 8.78 20.60
C CYS A 47 -3.30 8.88 20.12
N ASP A 48 -2.38 8.58 21.02
CA ASP A 48 -0.96 8.47 20.70
C ASP A 48 -0.53 7.00 20.64
N ARG A 49 -1.47 6.12 20.36
CA ARG A 49 -1.23 4.67 20.29
C ARG A 49 -0.30 4.32 19.16
N LYS A 50 0.61 3.40 19.44
CA LYS A 50 1.48 2.85 18.40
C LYS A 50 0.79 1.80 17.56
N ASN A 51 -0.30 1.21 18.06
CA ASN A 51 -1.00 0.14 17.40
C ASN A 51 -2.50 0.24 17.68
N ILE A 52 -3.27 0.48 16.63
CA ILE A 52 -4.72 0.65 16.74
C ILE A 52 -5.43 -0.66 17.08
N MET A 53 -4.81 -1.81 16.85
CA MET A 53 -5.39 -3.11 17.18
C MET A 53 -5.61 -3.29 18.68
N ASP A 54 -4.83 -2.60 19.50
CA ASP A 54 -4.96 -2.67 20.95
C ASP A 54 -6.30 -2.15 21.46
N VAL A 55 -7.08 -1.51 20.59
CA VAL A 55 -8.36 -0.92 20.95
C VAL A 55 -9.49 -1.40 20.04
N ASN A 56 -9.37 -2.64 19.54
CA ASN A 56 -10.38 -3.22 18.66
C ASN A 56 -10.54 -2.41 17.37
N GLY A 57 -9.42 -2.12 16.69
CA GLY A 57 -9.44 -1.31 15.47
C GLY A 57 -10.42 -1.81 14.42
N PHE A 58 -10.67 -3.13 14.35
CA PHE A 58 -11.62 -3.69 13.40
C PHE A 58 -13.07 -3.32 13.68
N SER A 59 -13.37 -2.74 14.85
CA SER A 59 -14.71 -2.25 15.15
C SER A 59 -15.03 -0.93 14.44
N TYR A 60 -14.01 -0.23 13.94
CA TYR A 60 -14.21 1.04 13.27
C TYR A 60 -14.54 0.84 11.80
N PRO A 61 -15.66 1.42 11.30
CA PRO A 61 -15.94 1.40 9.86
C PRO A 61 -14.80 1.98 9.02
N GLU A 62 -14.07 2.95 9.56
CA GLU A 62 -12.94 3.61 8.90
C GLU A 62 -11.79 2.63 8.63
N VAL A 63 -11.58 1.64 9.49
CA VAL A 63 -10.57 0.61 9.26
C VAL A 63 -10.96 -0.26 8.06
N LYS A 64 -12.24 -0.57 7.92
CA LYS A 64 -12.73 -1.34 6.77
C LYS A 64 -12.46 -0.58 5.46
N GLU A 65 -12.71 0.72 5.43
CA GLU A 65 -12.39 1.54 4.26
C GLU A 65 -10.89 1.50 3.96
N ILE A 66 -10.05 1.62 4.99
CA ILE A 66 -8.59 1.58 4.82
C ILE A 66 -8.16 0.24 4.21
N ILE A 67 -8.74 -0.87 4.69
CA ILE A 67 -8.44 -2.21 4.14
C ILE A 67 -8.74 -2.25 2.65
N GLU A 68 -9.90 -1.75 2.24
CA GLU A 68 -10.28 -1.72 0.84
C GLU A 68 -9.32 -0.87 0.02
N GLU A 69 -8.95 0.31 0.52
CA GLU A 69 -8.07 1.22 -0.20
C GLU A 69 -6.62 0.71 -0.26
N ILE A 70 -6.15 0.04 0.80
CA ILE A 70 -4.82 -0.60 0.76
C ILE A 70 -4.80 -1.66 -0.34
N ALA A 71 -5.84 -2.49 -0.40
CA ALA A 71 -5.94 -3.52 -1.44
C ALA A 71 -5.87 -2.91 -2.83
N ASP A 72 -6.64 -1.83 -3.06
CA ASP A 72 -6.65 -1.15 -4.35
C ASP A 72 -5.26 -0.59 -4.70
N VAL A 73 -4.61 0.08 -3.76
CA VAL A 73 -3.27 0.65 -3.99
C VAL A 73 -2.25 -0.45 -4.28
N GLU A 74 -2.26 -1.54 -3.50
CA GLU A 74 -1.31 -2.63 -3.71
C GLU A 74 -1.47 -3.31 -5.06
N ILE A 75 -2.73 -3.50 -5.50
CA ILE A 75 -3.01 -4.06 -6.82
C ILE A 75 -2.49 -3.13 -7.91
N MET A 76 -2.69 -1.82 -7.77
CA MET A 76 -2.19 -0.85 -8.75
C MET A 76 -0.67 -0.79 -8.75
N LEU A 77 -0.03 -0.83 -7.58
CA LEU A 77 1.43 -0.84 -7.49
C LEU A 77 2.03 -2.08 -8.16
N SER A 78 1.40 -3.23 -7.99
CA SER A 78 1.84 -4.46 -8.67
C SER A 78 1.80 -4.30 -10.19
N GLN A 79 0.76 -3.65 -10.72
CA GLN A 79 0.64 -3.40 -12.14
C GLN A 79 1.71 -2.43 -12.65
N ILE A 80 1.95 -1.34 -11.92
CA ILE A 80 2.95 -0.34 -12.30
C ILE A 80 4.35 -0.97 -12.32
N LYS A 81 4.68 -1.78 -11.31
CA LYS A 81 5.98 -2.47 -11.29
C LYS A 81 6.17 -3.35 -12.51
N TYR A 82 5.10 -4.05 -12.91
CA TYR A 82 5.15 -4.87 -14.12
C TYR A 82 5.30 -4.00 -15.38
N LEU A 83 4.46 -2.97 -15.50
CA LEU A 83 4.46 -2.13 -16.70
C LEU A 83 5.77 -1.38 -16.93
N LEU A 84 6.45 -1.00 -15.85
CA LEU A 84 7.75 -0.35 -15.91
C LEU A 84 8.91 -1.35 -15.92
N GLY A 85 8.63 -2.64 -15.74
CA GLY A 85 9.66 -3.67 -15.72
C GLY A 85 10.64 -3.52 -14.57
N CYS A 86 10.19 -2.99 -13.42
CA CYS A 86 11.10 -2.63 -12.33
C CYS A 86 10.83 -3.38 -11.01
N LYS A 87 10.13 -4.50 -11.07
CA LYS A 87 9.80 -5.25 -9.86
C LYS A 87 11.03 -5.63 -9.04
N TYR A 88 12.07 -6.12 -9.69
CA TYR A 88 13.30 -6.52 -9.03
C TYR A 88 13.97 -5.32 -8.35
N GLU A 89 14.10 -4.23 -9.06
CA GLU A 89 14.73 -3.02 -8.55
C GLU A 89 13.99 -2.43 -7.35
N VAL A 90 12.65 -2.48 -7.39
CA VAL A 90 11.83 -2.03 -6.26
C VAL A 90 12.09 -2.90 -5.03
N GLU A 91 12.15 -4.22 -5.20
CA GLU A 91 12.40 -5.13 -4.09
C GLU A 91 13.78 -4.90 -3.47
N GLN A 92 14.79 -4.66 -4.29
CA GLN A 92 16.12 -4.34 -3.79
C GLN A 92 16.14 -3.00 -3.04
N GLU A 93 15.48 -2.00 -3.57
CA GLU A 93 15.40 -0.70 -2.92
C GLU A 93 14.66 -0.77 -1.58
N LYS A 94 13.60 -1.58 -1.49
CA LYS A 94 12.89 -1.82 -0.24
C LYS A 94 13.82 -2.42 0.81
N GLU A 95 14.59 -3.43 0.43
CA GLU A 95 15.53 -4.08 1.35
C GLU A 95 16.56 -3.07 1.86
N ARG A 96 17.14 -2.30 0.96
CA ARG A 96 18.12 -1.28 1.33
C ARG A 96 17.56 -0.29 2.35
N LYS A 97 16.33 0.18 2.09
CA LYS A 97 15.69 1.17 2.96
C LYS A 97 15.31 0.60 4.31
N ILE A 98 14.84 -0.64 4.34
CA ILE A 98 14.50 -1.31 5.59
C ILE A 98 15.73 -1.47 6.47
N LEU A 99 16.83 -1.96 5.89
CA LEU A 99 18.09 -2.11 6.63
C LEU A 99 18.60 -0.78 7.16
N ARG A 100 18.47 0.28 6.38
CA ARG A 100 18.86 1.62 6.82
C ARG A 100 18.01 2.11 7.99
N GLN A 101 16.71 1.87 7.96
CA GLN A 101 15.83 2.26 9.07
C GLN A 101 16.14 1.47 10.34
N LEU A 102 16.41 0.18 10.22
CA LEU A 102 16.78 -0.64 11.37
C LEU A 102 18.09 -0.14 12.00
N GLU A 103 19.05 0.25 11.16
CA GLU A 103 20.31 0.82 11.64
C GLU A 103 20.07 2.14 12.38
N ARG A 104 19.19 3.00 11.87
CA ARG A 104 18.85 4.27 12.52
C ARG A 104 18.19 4.04 13.88
N ILE A 105 17.28 3.08 13.97
CA ILE A 105 16.62 2.74 15.23
C ILE A 105 17.64 2.27 16.25
N GLU A 106 18.57 1.41 15.83
CA GLU A 106 19.64 0.90 16.69
C GLU A 106 20.52 2.03 17.25
N LYS A 107 20.73 3.09 16.44
CA LYS A 107 21.52 4.26 16.83
C LYS A 107 20.69 5.35 17.50
N ASN A 108 19.41 5.10 17.76
CA ASN A 108 18.48 6.08 18.36
C ASN A 108 18.31 7.37 17.51
N GLU A 109 18.32 7.20 16.21
CA GLU A 109 18.11 8.34 15.29
C GLU A 109 16.64 8.54 14.90
#